data_b3152ae64850af558f46bcdaed967ff7
#
_entry.id   b3152ae64850af558f46bcdaed967ff7
#
_cell.length_a   1.000
_cell.length_b   1.000
_cell.length_c   1.000
_cell.angle_alpha   90.00
_cell.angle_beta   90.00
_cell.angle_gamma   90.00
#
_symmetry.space_group_name_H-M   'P 1'
#
loop_
_entity.id
_entity.type
_entity.pdbx_description
1 polymer ?
#
loop_
_entity_poly.entity_id
_entity_poly.type
_entity_poly.pdbx_seq_one_letter_code
_entity_poly.pdbx_strand_id
1 'polypeptide(L)'
;MNKKYLGRYRTIACVVALLFGVLIMRLFNLQIAGYDDNLSSAESKKTKTITSQGSRGTIMDVNSLTLAYDKQIYNVQFYRDPNYTPTDVDETTGKTISQYKVYTNAIINVIDIIEKNGGTLNTSFSLVQDEMTGLWVFTWNNNKYTQAQQDAREKMWRSNFYVSSTTAYPQQQLFEKLCSKYKIPEELSTEKKIQVLSVWETMQNNAFLSQPITIASNVSWETVIEIEAKALTMEGISVSVSTQRVYPNGTLACHVVGYIGKIQNYDTYYTSYKDKGYALSDLIGLDGVEKTMEDWLSACTTQRVGKRVVEIDRYGAVSRTLSSTEATDGNNIKLTIDSNLQRVAENALEENINYIRDQQEVLLNSDSWLDKNKADLQGTTRDFETNPIELAEKGAVVVIDMEGRVLALASYPPYDPNAFIVGGDAAANILLDSRNPLVNYAIGSRDTPGSIFKMVTATAGLLNGQLTLAEQISDGGRFDKYDKTTPPRCWLNQNRLSLHANQTVVEGITHSCNYFFYTVGSRLYEHTDDQLYKTAALYGLTTKTGIDLP
;
A
#
# COMPACT_ATOMS: atom_id res chain seq x y z
N MET A 1 -4.21 -41.34 -77.19
CA MET A 1 -3.92 -41.07 -75.76
C MET A 1 -3.89 -42.40 -75.01
N ASN A 2 -2.71 -42.78 -74.45
CA ASN A 2 -2.46 -44.10 -73.93
C ASN A 2 -3.31 -44.40 -72.69
N LYS A 3 -4.16 -45.43 -72.67
CA LYS A 3 -5.07 -45.84 -71.59
C LYS A 3 -4.38 -45.83 -70.18
N LYS A 4 -3.10 -45.96 -70.09
CA LYS A 4 -2.30 -45.99 -68.87
C LYS A 4 -2.16 -44.61 -68.19
N TYR A 5 -2.32 -43.51 -68.91
CA TYR A 5 -2.23 -42.15 -68.36
C TYR A 5 -3.60 -41.64 -67.98
N LEU A 6 -4.66 -42.15 -68.56
CA LEU A 6 -6.05 -41.69 -68.27
C LEU A 6 -6.46 -41.99 -66.83
N GLY A 7 -5.98 -43.12 -66.25
CA GLY A 7 -6.19 -43.46 -64.84
C GLY A 7 -5.53 -42.46 -63.90
N ARG A 8 -4.25 -42.10 -64.21
CA ARG A 8 -3.48 -41.15 -63.39
C ARG A 8 -4.06 -39.74 -63.40
N TYR A 9 -4.57 -39.27 -64.56
CA TYR A 9 -5.23 -37.98 -64.67
C TYR A 9 -6.56 -37.96 -63.90
N ARG A 10 -7.34 -39.07 -63.91
CA ARG A 10 -8.56 -39.19 -63.11
C ARG A 10 -8.26 -39.17 -61.63
N THR A 11 -7.25 -39.86 -61.15
CA THR A 11 -6.84 -39.84 -59.75
C THR A 11 -6.40 -38.44 -59.29
N ILE A 12 -5.59 -37.76 -60.12
CA ILE A 12 -5.16 -36.37 -59.82
C ILE A 12 -6.38 -35.44 -59.82
N ALA A 13 -7.29 -35.57 -60.78
CA ALA A 13 -8.53 -34.76 -60.83
C ALA A 13 -9.42 -35.00 -59.59
N CYS A 14 -9.56 -36.24 -59.12
CA CYS A 14 -10.29 -36.54 -57.88
C CYS A 14 -9.59 -35.95 -56.64
N VAL A 15 -8.29 -35.99 -56.52
CA VAL A 15 -7.53 -35.39 -55.41
C VAL A 15 -7.68 -33.87 -55.43
N VAL A 16 -7.57 -33.23 -56.60
CA VAL A 16 -7.78 -31.79 -56.74
C VAL A 16 -9.20 -31.40 -56.38
N ALA A 17 -10.21 -32.16 -56.87
CA ALA A 17 -11.60 -31.92 -56.54
C ALA A 17 -11.89 -32.06 -55.03
N LEU A 18 -11.26 -33.04 -54.38
CA LEU A 18 -11.37 -33.24 -52.93
C LEU A 18 -10.73 -32.07 -52.15
N LEU A 19 -9.55 -31.61 -52.56
CA LEU A 19 -8.87 -30.46 -51.98
C LEU A 19 -9.73 -29.16 -52.14
N PHE A 20 -10.33 -28.96 -53.32
CA PHE A 20 -11.24 -27.86 -53.55
C PHE A 20 -12.51 -27.99 -52.69
N GLY A 21 -13.04 -29.18 -52.49
CA GLY A 21 -14.19 -29.43 -51.60
C GLY A 21 -13.86 -29.06 -50.16
N VAL A 22 -12.67 -29.40 -49.68
CA VAL A 22 -12.21 -29.01 -48.34
C VAL A 22 -12.04 -27.49 -48.24
N LEU A 23 -11.48 -26.84 -49.25
CA LEU A 23 -11.37 -25.39 -49.29
C LEU A 23 -12.72 -24.67 -49.29
N ILE A 24 -13.69 -25.15 -50.09
CA ILE A 24 -15.04 -24.60 -50.14
C ILE A 24 -15.74 -24.78 -48.79
N MET A 25 -15.61 -25.95 -48.17
CA MET A 25 -16.19 -26.21 -46.83
C MET A 25 -15.56 -25.32 -45.77
N ARG A 26 -14.25 -25.09 -45.87
CA ARG A 26 -13.55 -24.17 -44.95
C ARG A 26 -14.01 -22.71 -45.17
N LEU A 27 -14.16 -22.32 -46.43
CA LEU A 27 -14.66 -20.99 -46.79
C LEU A 27 -16.10 -20.77 -46.34
N PHE A 28 -16.96 -21.77 -46.51
CA PHE A 28 -18.34 -21.76 -46.03
C PHE A 28 -18.40 -21.61 -44.50
N ASN A 29 -17.59 -22.37 -43.76
CA ASN A 29 -17.51 -22.24 -42.32
C ASN A 29 -17.01 -20.86 -41.87
N LEU A 30 -16.02 -20.29 -42.57
CA LEU A 30 -15.47 -18.98 -42.23
C LEU A 30 -16.42 -17.81 -42.56
N GLN A 31 -17.16 -17.91 -43.70
CA GLN A 31 -17.91 -16.79 -44.23
C GLN A 31 -19.43 -16.87 -43.97
N ILE A 32 -19.96 -18.04 -43.63
CA ILE A 32 -21.38 -18.24 -43.44
C ILE A 32 -21.70 -18.81 -42.05
N ALA A 33 -21.19 -19.99 -41.71
CA ALA A 33 -21.54 -20.65 -40.47
C ALA A 33 -20.93 -19.96 -39.22
N GLY A 34 -19.73 -19.39 -39.35
CA GLY A 34 -19.02 -18.67 -38.29
C GLY A 34 -18.87 -17.17 -38.57
N TYR A 35 -19.74 -16.60 -39.43
CA TYR A 35 -19.61 -15.19 -39.83
C TYR A 35 -19.63 -14.22 -38.67
N ASP A 36 -20.63 -14.33 -37.80
CA ASP A 36 -20.82 -13.42 -36.67
C ASP A 36 -19.67 -13.53 -35.66
N ASP A 37 -19.20 -14.75 -35.36
CA ASP A 37 -18.06 -14.98 -34.46
C ASP A 37 -16.74 -14.47 -35.05
N ASN A 38 -16.54 -14.68 -36.35
CA ASN A 38 -15.37 -14.20 -37.05
C ASN A 38 -15.38 -12.68 -37.24
N LEU A 39 -16.56 -12.08 -37.50
CA LEU A 39 -16.72 -10.65 -37.60
C LEU A 39 -16.46 -9.99 -36.26
N SER A 40 -17.07 -10.47 -35.16
CA SER A 40 -16.85 -9.97 -33.81
C SER A 40 -15.39 -10.10 -33.36
N SER A 41 -14.73 -11.22 -33.72
CA SER A 41 -13.30 -11.43 -33.48
C SER A 41 -12.42 -10.50 -34.30
N ALA A 42 -12.80 -10.17 -35.52
CA ALA A 42 -12.09 -9.22 -36.38
C ALA A 42 -12.28 -7.78 -35.92
N GLU A 43 -13.49 -7.42 -35.49
CA GLU A 43 -13.79 -6.09 -34.94
C GLU A 43 -13.11 -5.89 -33.57
N SER A 44 -13.11 -6.91 -32.70
CA SER A 44 -12.42 -6.85 -31.42
C SER A 44 -10.90 -6.70 -31.56
N LYS A 45 -10.32 -7.19 -32.66
CA LYS A 45 -8.90 -7.00 -32.98
C LYS A 45 -8.58 -5.62 -33.57
N LYS A 46 -9.58 -4.93 -34.11
CA LYS A 46 -9.44 -3.58 -34.67
C LYS A 46 -9.71 -2.48 -33.64
N THR A 47 -10.34 -2.81 -32.52
CA THR A 47 -10.70 -1.82 -31.51
C THR A 47 -9.90 -2.05 -30.24
N LYS A 48 -9.47 -0.96 -29.59
CA LYS A 48 -8.81 -0.96 -28.28
C LYS A 48 -9.56 0.00 -27.35
N THR A 49 -9.84 -0.45 -26.14
CA THR A 49 -10.36 0.43 -25.10
C THR A 49 -9.19 0.97 -24.29
N ILE A 50 -9.06 2.29 -24.28
CA ILE A 50 -8.11 3.02 -23.45
C ILE A 50 -8.90 3.56 -22.26
N THR A 51 -8.49 3.23 -21.05
CA THR A 51 -9.10 3.73 -19.82
C THR A 51 -8.33 4.94 -19.30
N SER A 52 -9.06 5.90 -18.72
CA SER A 52 -8.50 7.02 -17.98
C SER A 52 -9.14 7.06 -16.59
N GLN A 53 -8.38 7.44 -15.59
CA GLN A 53 -8.86 7.56 -14.22
C GLN A 53 -9.03 9.02 -13.86
N GLY A 54 -10.08 9.34 -13.08
CA GLY A 54 -10.24 10.62 -12.40
C GLY A 54 -9.37 10.70 -11.16
N SER A 55 -9.45 11.82 -10.45
CA SER A 55 -8.76 12.02 -9.18
C SER A 55 -9.52 11.33 -8.04
N ARG A 56 -8.81 10.76 -7.09
CA ARG A 56 -9.38 10.26 -5.85
C ARG A 56 -9.93 11.42 -5.03
N GLY A 57 -11.07 11.24 -4.38
CA GLY A 57 -11.74 12.28 -3.58
C GLY A 57 -10.84 12.86 -2.48
N THR A 58 -11.04 14.13 -2.17
CA THR A 58 -10.32 14.85 -1.11
C THR A 58 -10.87 14.47 0.26
N ILE A 59 -10.00 14.26 1.25
CA ILE A 59 -10.36 14.12 2.66
C ILE A 59 -10.09 15.45 3.37
N MET A 60 -11.09 15.96 4.07
CA MET A 60 -11.02 17.24 4.76
C MET A 60 -11.47 17.09 6.22
N ASP A 61 -10.97 17.96 7.09
CA ASP A 61 -11.44 18.11 8.46
C ASP A 61 -12.79 18.83 8.54
N VAL A 62 -13.32 19.03 9.77
CA VAL A 62 -14.57 19.74 10.01
C VAL A 62 -14.54 21.19 9.53
N ASN A 63 -13.38 21.83 9.45
CA ASN A 63 -13.17 23.20 9.02
C ASN A 63 -12.80 23.31 7.53
N SER A 64 -12.85 22.19 6.80
CA SER A 64 -12.46 22.09 5.39
C SER A 64 -10.95 22.25 5.13
N LEU A 65 -10.11 22.04 6.16
CA LEU A 65 -8.68 21.87 5.97
C LEU A 65 -8.41 20.54 5.25
N THR A 66 -7.65 20.58 4.19
CA THR A 66 -7.31 19.38 3.40
C THR A 66 -6.32 18.49 4.17
N LEU A 67 -6.71 17.23 4.39
CA LEU A 67 -5.90 16.19 5.02
C LEU A 67 -5.27 15.24 3.99
N ALA A 68 -5.98 14.96 2.89
CA ALA A 68 -5.45 14.19 1.77
C ALA A 68 -6.13 14.64 0.46
N TYR A 69 -5.35 14.74 -0.62
CA TYR A 69 -5.85 15.09 -1.96
C TYR A 69 -4.98 14.48 -3.05
N ASP A 70 -5.50 14.46 -4.26
CA ASP A 70 -4.74 14.06 -5.43
C ASP A 70 -4.15 15.29 -6.13
N LYS A 71 -2.83 15.31 -6.27
CA LYS A 71 -2.11 16.30 -7.05
C LYS A 71 -1.94 15.78 -8.47
N GLN A 72 -2.23 16.62 -9.47
CA GLN A 72 -1.89 16.32 -10.85
C GLN A 72 -0.38 16.29 -11.03
N ILE A 73 0.11 15.23 -11.66
CA ILE A 73 1.52 15.04 -11.99
C ILE A 73 1.69 14.68 -13.46
N TYR A 74 2.88 14.94 -13.97
CA TYR A 74 3.27 14.60 -15.33
C TYR A 74 4.29 13.47 -15.30
N ASN A 75 4.03 12.44 -16.09
CA ASN A 75 4.90 11.29 -16.22
C ASN A 75 5.46 11.23 -17.64
N VAL A 76 6.73 10.94 -17.76
CA VAL A 76 7.37 10.67 -19.06
C VAL A 76 7.26 9.18 -19.33
N GLN A 77 6.71 8.86 -20.49
CA GLN A 77 6.49 7.49 -20.93
C GLN A 77 7.31 7.17 -22.17
N PHE A 78 7.69 5.91 -22.29
CA PHE A 78 8.33 5.35 -23.47
C PHE A 78 7.55 4.16 -24.00
N TYR A 79 7.28 4.16 -25.29
CA TYR A 79 6.69 3.05 -26.01
C TYR A 79 7.49 2.73 -27.26
N ARG A 80 7.87 1.48 -27.43
CA ARG A 80 8.49 0.98 -28.65
C ARG A 80 7.42 0.35 -29.53
N ASP A 81 7.17 0.92 -30.71
CA ASP A 81 6.42 0.24 -31.76
C ASP A 81 7.33 -0.79 -32.45
N PRO A 82 7.04 -2.10 -32.34
CA PRO A 82 7.86 -3.13 -32.98
C PRO A 82 7.81 -3.06 -34.52
N ASN A 83 6.79 -2.40 -35.10
CA ASN A 83 6.58 -2.29 -36.53
C ASN A 83 7.12 -0.95 -37.12
N TYR A 84 7.61 -0.06 -36.26
CA TYR A 84 8.20 1.20 -36.73
C TYR A 84 9.37 0.93 -37.67
N THR A 85 9.34 1.52 -38.85
CA THR A 85 10.40 1.44 -39.86
C THR A 85 10.99 2.84 -40.06
N PRO A 86 12.23 3.09 -39.62
CA PRO A 86 12.88 4.37 -39.85
C PRO A 86 13.00 4.68 -41.34
N THR A 87 12.75 5.92 -41.70
CA THR A 87 12.95 6.44 -43.07
C THR A 87 14.31 7.07 -43.26
N ASP A 88 14.97 7.42 -42.15
CA ASP A 88 16.24 8.12 -42.16
C ASP A 88 17.38 7.18 -42.61
N VAL A 89 18.29 7.74 -43.36
CA VAL A 89 19.48 7.08 -43.88
C VAL A 89 20.72 7.61 -43.16
N ASP A 90 21.57 6.71 -42.72
CA ASP A 90 22.87 7.04 -42.14
C ASP A 90 23.77 7.65 -43.24
N GLU A 91 24.14 8.90 -43.07
CA GLU A 91 24.90 9.66 -44.07
C GLU A 91 26.28 9.03 -44.40
N THR A 92 26.86 8.32 -43.43
CA THR A 92 28.18 7.71 -43.57
C THR A 92 28.13 6.35 -44.31
N THR A 93 27.07 5.57 -44.05
CA THR A 93 26.96 4.22 -44.57
C THR A 93 25.97 4.05 -45.71
N GLY A 94 25.13 5.07 -45.97
CA GLY A 94 24.05 5.04 -46.95
C GLY A 94 22.96 4.01 -46.68
N LYS A 95 22.91 3.43 -45.46
CA LYS A 95 21.91 2.44 -45.03
C LYS A 95 20.87 3.04 -44.15
N THR A 96 19.66 2.51 -44.18
CA THR A 96 18.57 2.90 -43.25
C THR A 96 19.01 2.73 -41.79
N ILE A 97 18.79 3.73 -40.98
CA ILE A 97 19.14 3.73 -39.57
C ILE A 97 18.36 2.61 -38.85
N SER A 98 19.02 1.90 -37.94
CA SER A 98 18.36 0.87 -37.14
C SER A 98 17.30 1.44 -36.22
N GLN A 99 16.14 0.82 -36.13
CA GLN A 99 15.08 1.13 -35.16
C GLN A 99 15.62 1.32 -33.73
N TYR A 100 16.53 0.45 -33.29
CA TYR A 100 17.17 0.58 -31.99
C TYR A 100 17.99 1.87 -31.83
N LYS A 101 18.65 2.34 -32.90
CA LYS A 101 19.42 3.60 -32.86
C LYS A 101 18.50 4.81 -32.67
N VAL A 102 17.35 4.82 -33.37
CA VAL A 102 16.36 5.92 -33.26
C VAL A 102 15.81 5.99 -31.83
N TYR A 103 15.31 4.89 -31.29
CA TYR A 103 14.77 4.86 -29.94
C TYR A 103 15.82 5.11 -28.86
N THR A 104 17.03 4.60 -29.02
CA THR A 104 18.13 4.86 -28.07
C THR A 104 18.50 6.34 -28.04
N ASN A 105 18.56 7.01 -29.19
CA ASN A 105 18.79 8.44 -29.23
C ASN A 105 17.65 9.24 -28.54
N ALA A 106 16.40 8.84 -28.74
CA ALA A 106 15.25 9.44 -28.06
C ALA A 106 15.34 9.24 -26.54
N ILE A 107 15.72 8.05 -26.07
CA ILE A 107 15.92 7.74 -24.65
C ILE A 107 17.06 8.58 -24.07
N ILE A 108 18.19 8.71 -24.74
CA ILE A 108 19.32 9.53 -24.29
C ILE A 108 18.86 10.99 -24.14
N ASN A 109 18.24 11.55 -25.16
CA ASN A 109 17.78 12.93 -25.15
C ASN A 109 16.78 13.20 -24.03
N VAL A 110 15.83 12.29 -23.80
CA VAL A 110 14.84 12.48 -22.74
C VAL A 110 15.44 12.34 -21.35
N ILE A 111 16.40 11.41 -21.14
CA ILE A 111 17.15 11.31 -19.89
C ILE A 111 17.90 12.60 -19.59
N ASP A 112 18.57 13.18 -20.59
CA ASP A 112 19.29 14.45 -20.45
C ASP A 112 18.35 15.61 -20.05
N ILE A 113 17.16 15.68 -20.64
CA ILE A 113 16.14 16.67 -20.29
C ILE A 113 15.65 16.48 -18.85
N ILE A 114 15.35 15.23 -18.47
CA ILE A 114 14.88 14.90 -17.11
C ILE A 114 15.91 15.32 -16.06
N GLU A 115 17.18 14.93 -16.24
CA GLU A 115 18.26 15.25 -15.31
C GLU A 115 18.59 16.75 -15.26
N LYS A 116 18.65 17.40 -16.41
CA LYS A 116 18.86 18.86 -16.51
C LYS A 116 17.84 19.64 -15.67
N ASN A 117 16.60 19.15 -15.62
CA ASN A 117 15.50 19.79 -14.89
C ASN A 117 15.29 19.18 -13.47
N GLY A 118 16.27 18.44 -12.93
CA GLY A 118 16.28 17.91 -11.57
C GLY A 118 15.37 16.69 -11.34
N GLY A 119 14.87 16.06 -12.40
CA GLY A 119 14.09 14.83 -12.33
C GLY A 119 14.97 13.59 -12.16
N THR A 120 14.33 12.49 -11.79
CA THR A 120 14.98 11.17 -11.63
C THR A 120 14.24 10.10 -12.43
N LEU A 121 14.96 9.04 -12.80
CA LEU A 121 14.38 7.90 -13.51
C LEU A 121 13.73 6.92 -12.54
N ASN A 122 12.60 6.35 -12.93
CA ASN A 122 11.89 5.28 -12.22
C ASN A 122 12.38 3.88 -12.62
N THR A 123 13.31 3.78 -13.56
CA THR A 123 13.81 2.53 -14.09
C THR A 123 15.16 2.18 -13.44
N SER A 124 15.40 0.89 -13.26
CA SER A 124 16.66 0.37 -12.74
C SER A 124 17.18 -0.73 -13.65
N PHE A 125 18.50 -0.83 -13.79
CA PHE A 125 19.15 -1.89 -14.53
C PHE A 125 19.63 -2.98 -13.57
N SER A 126 19.36 -4.21 -13.92
CA SER A 126 19.65 -5.35 -13.03
C SER A 126 21.13 -5.75 -12.96
N LEU A 127 21.95 -5.26 -13.88
CA LEU A 127 23.39 -5.53 -13.93
C LEU A 127 24.16 -4.25 -13.62
N VAL A 128 24.85 -4.22 -12.49
CA VAL A 128 25.56 -3.06 -11.98
C VAL A 128 27.03 -3.37 -11.72
N GLN A 129 27.85 -2.33 -11.66
CA GLN A 129 29.24 -2.46 -11.25
C GLN A 129 29.33 -2.28 -9.73
N ASP A 130 29.87 -3.27 -9.05
CA ASP A 130 30.10 -3.23 -7.60
C ASP A 130 31.17 -2.16 -7.28
N GLU A 131 30.84 -1.23 -6.40
CA GLU A 131 31.71 -0.09 -6.08
C GLU A 131 33.03 -0.49 -5.41
N MET A 132 33.06 -1.60 -4.67
CA MET A 132 34.25 -2.04 -3.92
C MET A 132 35.20 -2.87 -4.79
N THR A 133 34.64 -3.71 -5.63
CA THR A 133 35.42 -4.67 -6.43
C THR A 133 35.59 -4.26 -7.88
N GLY A 134 34.78 -3.33 -8.37
CA GLY A 134 34.72 -2.94 -9.78
C GLY A 134 34.15 -4.02 -10.71
N LEU A 135 33.72 -5.16 -10.16
CA LEU A 135 33.17 -6.25 -10.93
C LEU A 135 31.69 -6.03 -11.28
N TRP A 136 31.28 -6.50 -12.44
CA TRP A 136 29.88 -6.49 -12.83
C TRP A 136 29.14 -7.63 -12.11
N VAL A 137 28.05 -7.26 -11.41
CA VAL A 137 27.22 -8.18 -10.63
C VAL A 137 25.74 -7.92 -10.85
N PHE A 138 24.92 -8.96 -10.73
CA PHE A 138 23.47 -8.75 -10.71
C PHE A 138 23.02 -8.23 -9.35
N THR A 139 22.05 -7.30 -9.33
CA THR A 139 21.51 -6.67 -8.12
C THR A 139 20.88 -7.66 -7.14
N TRP A 140 20.49 -8.84 -7.61
CA TRP A 140 19.96 -9.93 -6.76
C TRP A 140 21.04 -10.90 -6.26
N ASN A 141 22.33 -10.73 -6.63
CA ASN A 141 23.44 -11.52 -6.09
C ASN A 141 23.79 -10.99 -4.69
N ASN A 142 22.91 -11.27 -3.74
CA ASN A 142 23.03 -10.84 -2.36
C ASN A 142 22.49 -11.94 -1.41
N ASN A 143 22.69 -11.77 -0.11
CA ASN A 143 22.28 -12.75 0.92
C ASN A 143 20.76 -12.93 1.06
N LYS A 144 19.95 -12.13 0.38
CA LYS A 144 18.49 -12.23 0.40
C LYS A 144 17.95 -13.40 -0.43
N TYR A 145 18.72 -13.88 -1.42
CA TYR A 145 18.32 -14.95 -2.33
C TYR A 145 19.29 -16.11 -2.26
N THR A 146 18.76 -17.33 -2.30
CA THR A 146 19.58 -18.55 -2.44
C THR A 146 20.22 -18.62 -3.84
N GLN A 147 21.31 -19.38 -4.00
CA GLN A 147 21.99 -19.53 -5.29
C GLN A 147 21.01 -20.00 -6.39
N ALA A 148 20.16 -20.99 -6.09
CA ALA A 148 19.15 -21.47 -7.05
C ALA A 148 18.16 -20.38 -7.50
N GLN A 149 17.79 -19.47 -6.58
CA GLN A 149 16.93 -18.33 -6.92
C GLN A 149 17.67 -17.30 -7.76
N GLN A 150 18.94 -17.05 -7.48
CA GLN A 150 19.79 -16.15 -8.29
C GLN A 150 19.94 -16.71 -9.71
N ASP A 151 20.26 -17.99 -9.86
CA ASP A 151 20.40 -18.66 -11.16
C ASP A 151 19.09 -18.64 -11.98
N ALA A 152 17.96 -18.86 -11.32
CA ALA A 152 16.65 -18.80 -11.96
C ALA A 152 16.32 -17.38 -12.47
N ARG A 153 16.66 -16.34 -11.68
CA ARG A 153 16.47 -14.93 -12.06
C ARG A 153 17.37 -14.56 -13.24
N GLU A 154 18.64 -14.95 -13.21
CA GLU A 154 19.56 -14.71 -14.31
C GLU A 154 19.11 -15.39 -15.59
N LYS A 155 18.67 -16.65 -15.52
CA LYS A 155 18.14 -17.39 -16.67
C LYS A 155 16.92 -16.69 -17.28
N MET A 156 16.00 -16.22 -16.46
CA MET A 156 14.81 -15.47 -16.90
C MET A 156 15.22 -14.15 -17.55
N TRP A 157 16.10 -13.39 -16.93
CA TRP A 157 16.62 -12.12 -17.44
C TRP A 157 17.30 -12.30 -18.80
N ARG A 158 18.18 -13.30 -18.93
CA ARG A 158 18.83 -13.64 -20.22
C ARG A 158 17.81 -13.98 -21.29
N SER A 159 16.76 -14.73 -20.93
CA SER A 159 15.67 -15.06 -21.86
C SER A 159 14.93 -13.82 -22.34
N ASN A 160 14.62 -12.87 -21.45
CA ASN A 160 13.94 -11.62 -21.79
C ASN A 160 14.75 -10.78 -22.79
N PHE A 161 16.07 -10.79 -22.66
CA PHE A 161 16.98 -10.11 -23.60
C PHE A 161 17.35 -10.92 -24.85
N TYR A 162 16.82 -12.15 -25.02
CA TYR A 162 17.20 -13.07 -26.09
C TYR A 162 18.71 -13.36 -26.11
N VAL A 163 19.33 -13.44 -24.94
CA VAL A 163 20.72 -13.84 -24.77
C VAL A 163 20.78 -15.31 -24.38
N SER A 164 21.70 -16.05 -24.97
CA SER A 164 21.86 -17.49 -24.67
C SER A 164 22.05 -17.73 -23.17
N SER A 165 21.23 -18.62 -22.60
CA SER A 165 21.34 -19.07 -21.21
C SER A 165 22.41 -20.18 -21.05
N THR A 166 22.87 -20.80 -22.15
CA THR A 166 23.82 -21.92 -22.14
C THR A 166 25.27 -21.46 -22.31
N THR A 167 25.49 -20.26 -22.86
CA THR A 167 26.84 -19.70 -23.02
C THR A 167 27.18 -18.89 -21.78
N ALA A 168 28.20 -19.29 -21.04
CA ALA A 168 28.75 -18.56 -19.91
C ALA A 168 29.46 -17.29 -20.40
N TYR A 169 28.70 -16.19 -20.55
CA TYR A 169 29.29 -14.88 -20.75
C TYR A 169 29.59 -14.24 -19.38
N PRO A 170 30.82 -13.74 -19.17
CA PRO A 170 31.09 -12.83 -18.05
C PRO A 170 30.13 -11.64 -18.07
N GLN A 171 29.72 -11.15 -16.92
CA GLN A 171 28.73 -10.07 -16.79
C GLN A 171 29.12 -8.81 -17.56
N GLN A 172 30.41 -8.48 -17.60
CA GLN A 172 30.92 -7.37 -18.41
C GLN A 172 30.61 -7.55 -19.91
N GLN A 173 30.84 -8.75 -20.44
CA GLN A 173 30.53 -9.04 -21.86
C GLN A 173 29.03 -8.99 -22.15
N LEU A 174 28.17 -9.30 -21.15
CA LEU A 174 26.73 -9.13 -21.29
C LEU A 174 26.37 -7.66 -21.43
N PHE A 175 26.95 -6.81 -20.60
CA PHE A 175 26.75 -5.35 -20.67
C PHE A 175 27.17 -4.81 -22.03
N GLU A 176 28.38 -5.12 -22.48
CA GLU A 176 28.91 -4.68 -23.79
C GLU A 176 28.01 -5.18 -24.95
N LYS A 177 27.57 -6.43 -24.89
CA LYS A 177 26.68 -7.02 -25.88
C LYS A 177 25.32 -6.31 -25.94
N LEU A 178 24.77 -5.91 -24.79
CA LEU A 178 23.52 -5.14 -24.75
C LEU A 178 23.71 -3.73 -25.28
N CYS A 179 24.81 -3.06 -24.95
CA CYS A 179 25.15 -1.75 -25.52
C CYS A 179 25.22 -1.81 -27.07
N SER A 180 25.89 -2.82 -27.62
CA SER A 180 25.97 -3.05 -29.07
C SER A 180 24.61 -3.36 -29.70
N LYS A 181 23.80 -4.22 -29.04
CA LYS A 181 22.44 -4.60 -29.50
C LYS A 181 21.53 -3.38 -29.61
N TYR A 182 21.51 -2.55 -28.59
CA TYR A 182 20.66 -1.36 -28.53
C TYR A 182 21.30 -0.12 -29.16
N LYS A 183 22.48 -0.27 -29.80
CA LYS A 183 23.16 0.81 -30.50
C LYS A 183 23.48 2.01 -29.60
N ILE A 184 23.85 1.75 -28.35
CA ILE A 184 24.25 2.78 -27.40
C ILE A 184 25.63 3.30 -27.81
N PRO A 185 25.85 4.64 -27.93
CA PRO A 185 27.13 5.23 -28.30
C PRO A 185 28.26 4.84 -27.33
N GLU A 186 29.45 4.57 -27.88
CA GLU A 186 30.61 4.14 -27.09
C GLU A 186 31.19 5.23 -26.20
N GLU A 187 31.05 6.50 -26.61
CA GLU A 187 31.52 7.71 -25.93
C GLU A 187 30.77 8.06 -24.64
N LEU A 188 29.59 7.47 -24.40
CA LEU A 188 28.83 7.71 -23.18
C LEU A 188 29.51 7.12 -21.95
N SER A 189 29.35 7.79 -20.81
CA SER A 189 29.80 7.26 -19.53
C SER A 189 29.09 5.93 -19.19
N THR A 190 29.74 5.10 -18.39
CA THR A 190 29.14 3.82 -17.93
C THR A 190 27.82 4.04 -17.24
N GLU A 191 27.71 5.08 -16.41
CA GLU A 191 26.48 5.45 -15.71
C GLU A 191 25.34 5.76 -16.69
N LYS A 192 25.60 6.58 -17.71
CA LYS A 192 24.60 6.91 -18.75
C LYS A 192 24.19 5.69 -19.56
N LYS A 193 25.14 4.79 -19.87
CA LYS A 193 24.83 3.50 -20.52
C LYS A 193 23.90 2.64 -19.67
N ILE A 194 24.13 2.59 -18.34
CA ILE A 194 23.26 1.89 -17.38
C ILE A 194 21.85 2.48 -17.37
N GLN A 195 21.72 3.81 -17.35
CA GLN A 195 20.44 4.50 -17.39
C GLN A 195 19.66 4.17 -18.68
N VAL A 196 20.29 4.22 -19.82
CA VAL A 196 19.68 3.85 -21.11
C VAL A 196 19.25 2.37 -21.12
N LEU A 197 20.10 1.48 -20.60
CA LEU A 197 19.78 0.04 -20.51
C LEU A 197 18.65 -0.23 -19.50
N SER A 198 18.50 0.57 -18.45
CA SER A 198 17.39 0.44 -17.49
C SER A 198 16.03 0.67 -18.16
N VAL A 199 15.94 1.63 -19.06
CA VAL A 199 14.73 1.88 -19.86
C VAL A 199 14.45 0.70 -20.79
N TRP A 200 15.48 0.19 -21.47
CA TRP A 200 15.35 -0.99 -22.34
C TRP A 200 14.97 -2.25 -21.57
N GLU A 201 15.51 -2.44 -20.37
CA GLU A 201 15.15 -3.58 -19.51
C GLU A 201 13.69 -3.50 -19.08
N THR A 202 13.25 -2.35 -18.61
CA THR A 202 11.86 -2.13 -18.21
C THR A 202 10.91 -2.35 -19.40
N MET A 203 11.26 -1.84 -20.58
CA MET A 203 10.46 -2.05 -21.78
C MET A 203 10.42 -3.54 -22.18
N GLN A 204 11.55 -4.25 -22.08
CA GLN A 204 11.64 -5.67 -22.44
C GLN A 204 10.83 -6.56 -21.48
N ASN A 205 10.87 -6.25 -20.19
CA ASN A 205 10.09 -6.96 -19.18
C ASN A 205 8.57 -6.75 -19.38
N ASN A 206 8.16 -5.63 -19.98
CA ASN A 206 6.76 -5.29 -20.27
C ASN A 206 6.37 -5.52 -21.74
N ALA A 207 7.23 -6.16 -22.55
CA ALA A 207 7.01 -6.30 -24.01
C ALA A 207 5.68 -6.99 -24.37
N PHE A 208 5.19 -7.90 -23.52
CA PHE A 208 3.93 -8.60 -23.74
C PHE A 208 2.68 -7.74 -23.50
N LEU A 209 2.80 -6.62 -22.79
CA LEU A 209 1.66 -5.78 -22.45
C LEU A 209 1.29 -4.78 -23.56
N SER A 210 2.17 -4.57 -24.54
CA SER A 210 2.00 -3.59 -25.63
C SER A 210 1.53 -2.21 -25.12
N GLN A 211 2.06 -1.79 -23.97
CA GLN A 211 1.72 -0.54 -23.29
C GLN A 211 2.98 0.31 -23.06
N PRO A 212 2.85 1.63 -23.03
CA PRO A 212 3.95 2.51 -22.62
C PRO A 212 4.45 2.16 -21.22
N ILE A 213 5.74 2.31 -21.00
CA ILE A 213 6.36 2.25 -19.67
C ILE A 213 6.62 3.66 -19.16
N THR A 214 6.45 3.89 -17.87
CA THR A 214 6.80 5.16 -17.24
C THR A 214 8.28 5.16 -16.88
N ILE A 215 9.04 6.08 -17.47
CA ILE A 215 10.49 6.22 -17.26
C ILE A 215 10.84 7.26 -16.21
N ALA A 216 9.98 8.28 -16.02
CA ALA A 216 10.07 9.25 -14.93
C ALA A 216 8.67 9.70 -14.52
N SER A 217 8.47 9.92 -13.23
CA SER A 217 7.18 10.36 -12.68
C SER A 217 7.34 11.71 -11.99
N ASN A 218 6.22 12.47 -11.94
CA ASN A 218 6.15 13.79 -11.30
C ASN A 218 7.27 14.73 -11.77
N VAL A 219 7.50 14.75 -13.09
CA VAL A 219 8.49 15.63 -13.70
C VAL A 219 8.02 17.09 -13.66
N SER A 220 8.96 18.02 -13.68
CA SER A 220 8.66 19.45 -13.66
C SER A 220 7.97 19.91 -14.96
N TRP A 221 7.28 21.04 -14.89
CA TRP A 221 6.62 21.63 -16.06
C TRP A 221 7.62 22.02 -17.15
N GLU A 222 8.84 22.44 -16.77
CA GLU A 222 9.94 22.73 -17.67
C GLU A 222 10.34 21.48 -18.48
N THR A 223 10.38 20.33 -17.83
CA THR A 223 10.63 19.05 -18.50
C THR A 223 9.54 18.75 -19.53
N VAL A 224 8.27 18.95 -19.17
CA VAL A 224 7.13 18.72 -20.08
C VAL A 224 7.25 19.61 -21.32
N ILE A 225 7.48 20.91 -21.14
CA ILE A 225 7.62 21.86 -22.26
C ILE A 225 8.78 21.47 -23.18
N GLU A 226 9.93 21.10 -22.61
CA GLU A 226 11.11 20.76 -23.42
C GLU A 226 10.91 19.46 -24.21
N ILE A 227 10.22 18.45 -23.63
CA ILE A 227 9.87 17.20 -24.32
C ILE A 227 8.87 17.46 -25.44
N GLU A 228 7.78 18.18 -25.17
CA GLU A 228 6.74 18.48 -26.16
C GLU A 228 7.30 19.33 -27.32
N ALA A 229 8.19 20.28 -27.03
CA ALA A 229 8.85 21.06 -28.06
C ALA A 229 9.74 20.22 -29.01
N LYS A 230 10.25 19.10 -28.53
CA LYS A 230 11.13 18.18 -29.29
C LYS A 230 10.41 16.88 -29.69
N ALA A 231 9.10 16.76 -29.50
CA ALA A 231 8.33 15.53 -29.70
C ALA A 231 8.55 14.88 -31.08
N LEU A 232 8.68 15.69 -32.14
CA LEU A 232 8.92 15.19 -33.50
C LEU A 232 10.28 14.50 -33.69
N THR A 233 11.23 14.72 -32.79
CA THR A 233 12.59 14.13 -32.85
C THR A 233 12.80 13.05 -31.78
N MET A 234 11.82 12.83 -30.92
CA MET A 234 11.89 11.85 -29.82
C MET A 234 10.87 10.74 -30.00
N GLU A 235 11.10 9.89 -31.01
CA GLU A 235 10.23 8.76 -31.32
C GLU A 235 9.99 7.88 -30.10
N GLY A 236 8.73 7.54 -29.86
CA GLY A 236 8.30 6.68 -28.76
C GLY A 236 8.23 7.35 -27.37
N ILE A 237 8.64 8.59 -27.25
CA ILE A 237 8.51 9.36 -26.00
C ILE A 237 7.20 10.13 -26.01
N SER A 238 6.53 10.13 -24.86
CA SER A 238 5.29 10.89 -24.65
C SER A 238 5.19 11.35 -23.21
N VAL A 239 4.41 12.41 -22.98
CA VAL A 239 4.04 12.85 -21.64
C VAL A 239 2.61 12.39 -21.36
N SER A 240 2.39 11.83 -20.18
CA SER A 240 1.05 11.47 -19.69
C SER A 240 0.74 12.22 -18.41
N VAL A 241 -0.53 12.62 -18.28
CA VAL A 241 -1.05 13.20 -17.05
C VAL A 241 -1.53 12.05 -16.14
N SER A 242 -1.20 12.13 -14.87
CA SER A 242 -1.62 11.19 -13.83
C SER A 242 -1.90 11.95 -12.55
N THR A 243 -2.34 11.26 -11.51
CA THR A 243 -2.52 11.82 -10.18
C THR A 243 -1.62 11.12 -9.18
N GLN A 244 -1.22 11.86 -8.15
CA GLN A 244 -0.47 11.34 -7.02
C GLN A 244 -1.16 11.77 -5.73
N ARG A 245 -1.43 10.82 -4.84
CA ARG A 245 -1.98 11.10 -3.51
C ARG A 245 -0.97 11.87 -2.68
N VAL A 246 -1.43 12.92 -1.99
CA VAL A 246 -0.60 13.78 -1.14
C VAL A 246 -1.29 13.96 0.21
N TYR A 247 -0.51 13.80 1.27
CA TYR A 247 -0.92 14.08 2.65
C TYR A 247 -0.15 15.31 3.13
N PRO A 248 -0.72 16.52 2.94
CA PRO A 248 0.03 17.77 3.06
C PRO A 248 0.47 18.11 4.48
N ASN A 249 -0.14 17.47 5.47
CA ASN A 249 0.12 17.71 6.89
C ASN A 249 1.04 16.66 7.54
N GLY A 250 1.68 15.80 6.74
CA GLY A 250 2.59 14.76 7.23
C GLY A 250 1.90 13.79 8.18
N THR A 251 2.38 13.71 9.42
CA THR A 251 1.88 12.77 10.44
C THR A 251 0.52 13.13 11.04
N LEU A 252 0.01 14.35 10.81
CA LEU A 252 -1.25 14.80 11.44
C LEU A 252 -2.43 13.91 11.03
N ALA A 253 -3.11 13.36 12.02
CA ALA A 253 -4.27 12.48 11.88
C ALA A 253 -4.00 11.22 11.01
N CYS A 254 -2.73 10.77 10.93
CA CYS A 254 -2.34 9.67 10.06
C CYS A 254 -3.14 8.38 10.29
N HIS A 255 -3.44 8.04 11.56
CA HIS A 255 -4.24 6.86 11.91
C HIS A 255 -5.74 7.01 11.60
N VAL A 256 -6.23 8.24 11.48
CA VAL A 256 -7.61 8.51 11.04
C VAL A 256 -7.69 8.48 9.52
N VAL A 257 -6.82 9.22 8.85
CA VAL A 257 -6.79 9.32 7.38
C VAL A 257 -6.40 7.98 6.77
N GLY A 258 -5.36 7.34 7.31
CA GLY A 258 -4.79 6.12 6.74
C GLY A 258 -3.87 6.40 5.56
N TYR A 259 -3.67 5.39 4.72
CA TYR A 259 -2.80 5.48 3.54
C TYR A 259 -3.30 4.58 2.42
N ILE A 260 -2.83 4.86 1.20
CA ILE A 260 -3.13 4.05 0.02
C ILE A 260 -1.92 3.19 -0.38
N GLY A 261 -2.18 2.11 -1.06
CA GLY A 261 -1.16 1.24 -1.60
C GLY A 261 -1.70 0.27 -2.64
N LYS A 262 -0.82 -0.53 -3.23
CA LYS A 262 -1.20 -1.53 -4.24
C LYS A 262 -1.99 -2.68 -3.61
N ILE A 263 -2.85 -3.30 -4.41
CA ILE A 263 -3.55 -4.52 -4.02
C ILE A 263 -2.50 -5.62 -3.75
N GLN A 264 -2.44 -6.12 -2.50
CA GLN A 264 -1.32 -6.93 -2.03
C GLN A 264 -1.35 -8.39 -2.51
N ASN A 265 -2.53 -8.94 -2.78
CA ASN A 265 -2.65 -10.33 -3.21
C ASN A 265 -3.79 -10.55 -4.20
N TYR A 266 -3.70 -11.63 -4.98
CA TYR A 266 -4.67 -11.99 -6.00
C TYR A 266 -6.04 -12.34 -5.42
N ASP A 267 -6.12 -12.97 -4.26
CA ASP A 267 -7.40 -13.36 -3.65
C ASP A 267 -8.21 -12.11 -3.29
N THR A 268 -7.60 -11.13 -2.64
CA THR A 268 -8.23 -9.84 -2.35
C THR A 268 -8.68 -9.12 -3.62
N TYR A 269 -7.86 -9.15 -4.69
CA TYR A 269 -8.23 -8.58 -5.97
C TYR A 269 -9.50 -9.24 -6.54
N TYR A 270 -9.50 -10.58 -6.64
CA TYR A 270 -10.62 -11.32 -7.24
C TYR A 270 -11.90 -11.26 -6.41
N THR A 271 -11.80 -11.23 -5.07
CA THR A 271 -12.97 -11.24 -4.18
C THR A 271 -13.59 -9.87 -3.94
N SER A 272 -12.81 -8.80 -4.01
CA SER A 272 -13.25 -7.48 -3.52
C SER A 272 -13.18 -6.35 -4.54
N TYR A 273 -12.31 -6.44 -5.55
CA TYR A 273 -12.01 -5.29 -6.43
C TYR A 273 -12.27 -5.54 -7.92
N LYS A 274 -12.05 -6.75 -8.42
CA LYS A 274 -12.18 -7.06 -9.84
C LYS A 274 -13.57 -6.73 -10.40
N ASP A 275 -14.62 -7.14 -9.70
CA ASP A 275 -16.00 -6.94 -10.14
C ASP A 275 -16.45 -5.47 -10.03
N LYS A 276 -15.75 -4.68 -9.23
CA LYS A 276 -15.91 -3.22 -9.14
C LYS A 276 -15.20 -2.46 -10.29
N GLY A 277 -14.36 -3.14 -11.08
CA GLY A 277 -13.66 -2.59 -12.24
C GLY A 277 -12.22 -2.15 -12.01
N TYR A 278 -11.67 -2.42 -10.83
CA TYR A 278 -10.27 -2.10 -10.55
C TYR A 278 -9.32 -2.95 -11.39
N ALA A 279 -8.21 -2.36 -11.78
CA ALA A 279 -7.04 -3.08 -12.28
C ALA A 279 -6.16 -3.54 -11.10
N LEU A 280 -5.41 -4.62 -11.29
CA LEU A 280 -4.50 -5.13 -10.24
C LEU A 280 -3.41 -4.11 -9.84
N SER A 281 -3.10 -3.19 -10.75
CA SER A 281 -2.12 -2.11 -10.55
C SER A 281 -2.66 -0.91 -9.79
N ASP A 282 -3.98 -0.82 -9.59
CA ASP A 282 -4.61 0.33 -8.97
C ASP A 282 -4.25 0.45 -7.49
N LEU A 283 -4.24 1.69 -7.02
CA LEU A 283 -4.04 2.00 -5.60
C LEU A 283 -5.38 2.02 -4.89
N ILE A 284 -5.42 1.38 -3.73
CA ILE A 284 -6.59 1.29 -2.86
C ILE A 284 -6.25 1.79 -1.46
N GLY A 285 -7.23 2.17 -0.67
CA GLY A 285 -7.07 2.45 0.74
C GLY A 285 -6.71 1.18 1.52
N LEU A 286 -5.62 1.23 2.27
CA LEU A 286 -5.15 0.09 3.06
C LEU A 286 -5.51 0.22 4.53
N ASP A 287 -5.69 1.44 5.03
CA ASP A 287 -6.06 1.71 6.42
C ASP A 287 -6.83 3.02 6.55
N GLY A 288 -7.40 3.28 7.74
CA GLY A 288 -8.13 4.50 8.07
C GLY A 288 -9.33 4.77 7.17
N VAL A 289 -9.68 6.04 7.04
CA VAL A 289 -10.75 6.55 6.16
C VAL A 289 -10.48 6.21 4.69
N GLU A 290 -9.21 6.21 4.26
CA GLU A 290 -8.84 5.79 2.91
C GLU A 290 -9.40 4.40 2.58
N LYS A 291 -9.37 3.47 3.54
CA LYS A 291 -9.90 2.11 3.39
C LYS A 291 -11.41 2.02 3.56
N THR A 292 -11.94 2.57 4.63
CA THR A 292 -13.38 2.43 4.94
C THR A 292 -14.27 3.17 3.96
N MET A 293 -13.76 4.27 3.39
CA MET A 293 -14.48 5.09 2.41
C MET A 293 -13.97 4.87 0.98
N GLU A 294 -13.32 3.73 0.70
CA GLU A 294 -12.76 3.39 -0.62
C GLU A 294 -13.80 3.56 -1.73
N ASP A 295 -15.01 3.02 -1.56
CA ASP A 295 -16.07 3.07 -2.58
C ASP A 295 -16.55 4.51 -2.88
N TRP A 296 -16.38 5.44 -1.93
CA TRP A 296 -16.69 6.85 -2.10
C TRP A 296 -15.53 7.64 -2.70
N LEU A 297 -14.32 7.41 -2.19
CA LEU A 297 -13.11 8.14 -2.55
C LEU A 297 -12.56 7.73 -3.92
N SER A 298 -12.65 6.46 -4.30
CA SER A 298 -11.98 5.92 -5.48
C SER A 298 -12.58 6.42 -6.79
N ALA A 299 -11.72 6.75 -7.75
CA ALA A 299 -12.08 7.00 -9.15
C ALA A 299 -11.87 5.78 -10.06
N CYS A 300 -11.43 4.62 -9.49
CA CYS A 300 -11.08 3.41 -10.26
C CYS A 300 -12.28 2.50 -10.55
N THR A 301 -13.49 2.81 -10.06
CA THR A 301 -14.67 1.97 -10.27
C THR A 301 -15.16 2.02 -11.71
N THR A 302 -15.81 0.94 -12.18
CA THR A 302 -16.38 0.85 -13.54
C THR A 302 -17.27 2.04 -13.93
N GLN A 303 -17.92 2.66 -12.94
CA GLN A 303 -18.83 3.79 -13.12
C GLN A 303 -18.11 5.12 -13.30
N ARG A 304 -16.87 5.24 -12.78
CA ARG A 304 -16.09 6.49 -12.76
C ARG A 304 -14.95 6.50 -13.75
N VAL A 305 -14.44 5.33 -14.13
CA VAL A 305 -13.36 5.22 -15.13
C VAL A 305 -13.85 5.68 -16.48
N GLY A 306 -13.15 6.67 -17.05
CA GLY A 306 -13.34 7.10 -18.42
C GLY A 306 -12.89 6.02 -19.41
N LYS A 307 -13.60 5.91 -20.52
CA LYS A 307 -13.32 4.90 -21.54
C LYS A 307 -13.29 5.57 -22.90
N ARG A 308 -12.21 5.38 -23.62
CA ARG A 308 -12.08 5.78 -25.02
C ARG A 308 -11.89 4.56 -25.88
N VAL A 309 -12.91 4.19 -26.64
CA VAL A 309 -12.83 3.12 -27.62
C VAL A 309 -12.25 3.69 -28.90
N VAL A 310 -11.11 3.17 -29.31
CA VAL A 310 -10.38 3.61 -30.49
C VAL A 310 -10.26 2.48 -31.49
N GLU A 311 -10.30 2.82 -32.77
CA GLU A 311 -9.93 1.92 -33.84
C GLU A 311 -8.41 1.99 -34.02
N ILE A 312 -7.76 0.84 -34.04
CA ILE A 312 -6.31 0.73 -34.24
C ILE A 312 -6.02 0.13 -35.62
N ASP A 313 -4.95 0.59 -36.23
CA ASP A 313 -4.44 0.01 -37.47
C ASP A 313 -3.71 -1.33 -37.20
N ARG A 314 -3.21 -1.95 -38.26
CA ARG A 314 -2.45 -3.22 -38.18
C ARG A 314 -1.16 -3.10 -37.35
N TYR A 315 -0.71 -1.89 -37.03
CA TYR A 315 0.47 -1.59 -36.25
C TYR A 315 0.16 -1.19 -34.81
N GLY A 316 -1.14 -1.12 -34.46
CA GLY A 316 -1.59 -0.73 -33.12
C GLY A 316 -1.71 0.79 -32.91
N ALA A 317 -1.47 1.59 -33.95
CA ALA A 317 -1.64 3.03 -33.90
C ALA A 317 -3.12 3.40 -33.94
N VAL A 318 -3.53 4.42 -33.18
CA VAL A 318 -4.90 4.91 -33.14
C VAL A 318 -5.26 5.59 -34.46
N SER A 319 -6.18 5.01 -35.20
CA SER A 319 -6.68 5.54 -36.48
C SER A 319 -7.83 6.52 -36.26
N ARG A 320 -8.79 6.21 -35.38
CA ARG A 320 -9.86 7.11 -34.99
C ARG A 320 -10.46 6.73 -33.63
N THR A 321 -11.11 7.71 -32.98
CA THR A 321 -11.90 7.47 -31.77
C THR A 321 -13.34 7.12 -32.17
N LEU A 322 -13.85 5.99 -31.68
CA LEU A 322 -15.20 5.52 -31.93
C LEU A 322 -16.19 6.04 -30.89
N SER A 323 -15.79 6.03 -29.61
CA SER A 323 -16.55 6.60 -28.51
C SER A 323 -15.61 7.08 -27.40
N SER A 324 -16.05 8.07 -26.64
CA SER A 324 -15.32 8.57 -25.48
C SER A 324 -16.31 8.88 -24.36
N THR A 325 -16.01 8.38 -23.17
CA THR A 325 -16.66 8.77 -21.93
C THR A 325 -15.56 9.30 -21.00
N GLU A 326 -15.75 10.49 -20.48
CA GLU A 326 -14.77 11.10 -19.58
C GLU A 326 -14.77 10.41 -18.22
N ALA A 327 -13.64 10.41 -17.54
CA ALA A 327 -13.52 9.95 -16.17
C ALA A 327 -14.23 10.92 -15.22
N THR A 328 -14.76 10.40 -14.13
CA THR A 328 -15.31 11.21 -13.04
C THR A 328 -14.49 10.99 -11.78
N ASP A 329 -14.30 12.08 -11.03
CA ASP A 329 -13.56 12.04 -9.78
C ASP A 329 -14.31 11.28 -8.68
N GLY A 330 -13.57 10.82 -7.68
CA GLY A 330 -14.12 10.31 -6.43
C GLY A 330 -14.83 11.40 -5.62
N ASN A 331 -15.70 11.00 -4.70
CA ASN A 331 -16.41 11.93 -3.83
C ASN A 331 -15.47 12.43 -2.71
N ASN A 332 -15.59 13.70 -2.36
CA ASN A 332 -14.89 14.27 -1.22
C ASN A 332 -15.53 13.81 0.10
N ILE A 333 -14.71 13.61 1.10
CA ILE A 333 -15.12 13.23 2.47
C ILE A 333 -14.77 14.35 3.43
N LYS A 334 -15.74 14.72 4.26
CA LYS A 334 -15.55 15.69 5.36
C LYS A 334 -15.70 14.95 6.68
N LEU A 335 -14.63 14.99 7.49
CA LEU A 335 -14.56 14.33 8.79
C LEU A 335 -15.14 15.24 9.90
N THR A 336 -15.43 14.65 11.05
CA THR A 336 -15.76 15.38 12.28
C THR A 336 -14.50 15.86 13.01
N ILE A 337 -13.32 15.37 12.65
CA ILE A 337 -12.04 15.76 13.24
C ILE A 337 -11.79 17.25 13.05
N ASP A 338 -11.40 17.93 14.13
CA ASP A 338 -10.84 19.29 14.11
C ASP A 338 -9.31 19.18 14.13
N SER A 339 -8.67 19.61 13.07
CA SER A 339 -7.21 19.47 12.88
C SER A 339 -6.40 20.24 13.93
N ASN A 340 -6.94 21.33 14.49
CA ASN A 340 -6.25 22.07 15.55
C ASN A 340 -6.29 21.28 16.86
N LEU A 341 -7.46 20.75 17.22
CA LEU A 341 -7.63 19.91 18.40
C LEU A 341 -6.83 18.61 18.27
N GLN A 342 -6.84 18.00 17.08
CA GLN A 342 -6.05 16.81 16.76
C GLN A 342 -4.56 17.04 17.01
N ARG A 343 -4.02 18.15 16.51
CA ARG A 343 -2.60 18.49 16.70
C ARG A 343 -2.25 18.71 18.18
N VAL A 344 -3.13 19.37 18.94
CA VAL A 344 -2.95 19.53 20.39
C VAL A 344 -2.94 18.16 21.07
N ALA A 345 -3.88 17.27 20.72
CA ALA A 345 -3.96 15.94 21.30
C ALA A 345 -2.72 15.09 20.97
N GLU A 346 -2.24 15.12 19.72
CA GLU A 346 -1.03 14.40 19.29
C GLU A 346 0.22 14.90 20.02
N ASN A 347 0.44 16.22 20.06
CA ASN A 347 1.59 16.79 20.74
C ASN A 347 1.57 16.49 22.25
N ALA A 348 0.43 16.67 22.91
CA ALA A 348 0.28 16.37 24.33
C ALA A 348 0.51 14.88 24.64
N LEU A 349 0.05 13.98 23.76
CA LEU A 349 0.27 12.54 23.89
C LEU A 349 1.77 12.20 23.77
N GLU A 350 2.44 12.73 22.76
CA GLU A 350 3.87 12.51 22.55
C GLU A 350 4.71 13.05 23.72
N GLU A 351 4.46 14.30 24.13
CA GLU A 351 5.16 14.91 25.26
C GLU A 351 4.97 14.11 26.55
N ASN A 352 3.74 13.62 26.79
CA ASN A 352 3.46 12.84 28.00
C ASN A 352 4.12 11.45 27.97
N ILE A 353 4.09 10.75 26.85
CA ILE A 353 4.77 9.44 26.71
C ILE A 353 6.27 9.62 26.90
N ASN A 354 6.88 10.61 26.29
CA ASN A 354 8.31 10.88 26.44
C ASN A 354 8.64 11.23 27.89
N TYR A 355 7.84 12.08 28.55
CA TYR A 355 8.03 12.41 29.96
C TYR A 355 7.94 11.17 30.86
N ILE A 356 6.94 10.30 30.66
CA ILE A 356 6.78 9.07 31.44
C ILE A 356 7.99 8.15 31.22
N ARG A 357 8.43 7.98 29.98
CA ARG A 357 9.62 7.16 29.64
C ARG A 357 10.86 7.68 30.33
N ASP A 358 11.12 8.97 30.26
CA ASP A 358 12.28 9.60 30.93
C ASP A 358 12.24 9.37 32.45
N GLN A 359 11.06 9.50 33.08
CA GLN A 359 10.91 9.19 34.51
C GLN A 359 11.14 7.69 34.81
N GLN A 360 10.67 6.79 33.97
CA GLN A 360 10.91 5.35 34.11
C GLN A 360 12.41 5.04 34.01
N GLU A 361 13.11 5.62 33.05
CA GLU A 361 14.56 5.45 32.88
C GLU A 361 15.35 5.94 34.12
N VAL A 362 14.98 7.11 34.66
CA VAL A 362 15.60 7.63 35.89
C VAL A 362 15.39 6.69 37.07
N LEU A 363 14.19 6.13 37.23
CA LEU A 363 13.86 5.20 38.30
C LEU A 363 14.62 3.87 38.14
N LEU A 364 14.65 3.32 36.93
CA LEU A 364 15.32 2.05 36.62
C LEU A 364 16.86 2.13 36.74
N ASN A 365 17.41 3.33 36.62
CA ASN A 365 18.85 3.59 36.85
C ASN A 365 19.19 3.92 38.32
N SER A 366 18.19 3.88 39.23
CA SER A 366 18.39 4.18 40.66
C SER A 366 18.44 2.90 41.48
N ASP A 367 19.63 2.50 41.93
CA ASP A 367 19.85 1.32 42.78
C ASP A 367 18.97 1.36 44.04
N SER A 368 18.87 2.53 44.68
CA SER A 368 18.07 2.71 45.89
C SER A 368 16.56 2.51 45.64
N TRP A 369 16.07 2.88 44.47
CA TRP A 369 14.69 2.63 44.07
C TRP A 369 14.43 1.16 43.74
N LEU A 370 15.36 0.53 43.02
CA LEU A 370 15.30 -0.89 42.68
C LEU A 370 15.31 -1.76 43.93
N ASP A 371 16.22 -1.51 44.88
CA ASP A 371 16.29 -2.25 46.14
C ASP A 371 15.02 -2.12 46.97
N LYS A 372 14.44 -0.91 47.03
CA LYS A 372 13.20 -0.65 47.78
C LYS A 372 12.00 -1.35 47.16
N ASN A 373 11.94 -1.47 45.85
CA ASN A 373 10.79 -2.00 45.10
C ASN A 373 11.00 -3.44 44.63
N LYS A 374 12.16 -4.06 44.94
CA LYS A 374 12.54 -5.40 44.50
C LYS A 374 11.48 -6.46 44.78
N ALA A 375 10.83 -6.43 45.95
CA ALA A 375 9.79 -7.39 46.32
C ALA A 375 8.50 -7.24 45.47
N ASP A 376 8.13 -6.02 45.09
CA ASP A 376 6.97 -5.76 44.29
C ASP A 376 7.25 -6.05 42.80
N LEU A 377 8.50 -5.90 42.37
CA LEU A 377 8.97 -6.20 41.05
C LEU A 377 9.18 -7.71 40.83
N GLN A 378 9.67 -8.45 41.88
CA GLN A 378 9.85 -9.90 41.85
C GLN A 378 8.55 -10.69 42.06
N GLY A 379 7.51 -10.09 42.65
CA GLY A 379 6.18 -10.72 42.81
C GLY A 379 5.37 -10.81 41.51
N THR A 380 5.80 -10.14 40.47
CA THR A 380 5.37 -10.40 39.08
C THR A 380 6.33 -11.45 38.51
N THR A 381 5.88 -12.43 37.75
CA THR A 381 6.66 -13.49 37.07
C THR A 381 7.71 -12.91 36.07
N ARG A 382 8.21 -11.71 36.31
CA ARG A 382 9.15 -10.97 35.46
C ARG A 382 10.55 -11.07 36.05
N ASP A 383 11.35 -11.91 35.44
CA ASP A 383 12.78 -11.89 35.57
C ASP A 383 13.30 -10.68 34.78
N PHE A 384 13.91 -9.69 35.47
CA PHE A 384 14.39 -8.47 34.83
C PHE A 384 15.52 -8.70 33.82
N GLU A 385 16.23 -9.82 33.91
CA GLU A 385 17.28 -10.18 32.96
C GLU A 385 16.67 -10.74 31.65
N THR A 386 15.57 -11.48 31.75
CA THR A 386 14.92 -12.14 30.60
C THR A 386 13.67 -11.40 30.12
N ASN A 387 13.04 -10.56 30.95
CA ASN A 387 11.84 -9.80 30.63
C ASN A 387 11.92 -8.38 31.23
N PRO A 388 12.63 -7.46 30.58
CA PRO A 388 12.81 -6.10 31.07
C PRO A 388 11.47 -5.36 31.19
N ILE A 389 11.40 -4.36 32.06
CA ILE A 389 10.25 -3.47 32.16
C ILE A 389 10.08 -2.72 30.84
N GLU A 390 8.91 -2.85 30.23
CA GLU A 390 8.58 -2.07 29.03
C GLU A 390 8.44 -0.59 29.40
N LEU A 391 9.23 0.25 28.72
CA LEU A 391 9.11 1.68 28.82
C LEU A 391 7.85 2.19 28.10
N ALA A 392 7.38 3.35 28.48
CA ALA A 392 6.25 3.98 27.79
C ALA A 392 6.63 4.35 26.36
N GLU A 393 6.01 3.71 25.38
CA GLU A 393 6.29 3.89 23.95
C GLU A 393 5.03 4.06 23.11
N LYS A 394 3.87 3.81 23.69
CA LYS A 394 2.59 3.72 22.97
C LYS A 394 1.49 4.38 23.80
N GLY A 395 0.52 4.95 23.09
CA GLY A 395 -0.62 5.51 23.77
C GLY A 395 -1.67 6.08 22.80
N ALA A 396 -2.80 6.50 23.35
CA ALA A 396 -3.88 7.09 22.57
C ALA A 396 -4.63 8.17 23.37
N VAL A 397 -5.19 9.14 22.64
CA VAL A 397 -6.11 10.15 23.16
C VAL A 397 -7.30 10.25 22.22
N VAL A 398 -8.51 10.20 22.77
CA VAL A 398 -9.76 10.37 22.00
C VAL A 398 -10.56 11.50 22.63
N VAL A 399 -11.02 12.45 21.81
CA VAL A 399 -11.89 13.55 22.20
C VAL A 399 -13.21 13.42 21.44
N ILE A 400 -14.29 13.31 22.19
CA ILE A 400 -15.64 13.10 21.66
C ILE A 400 -16.53 14.20 22.23
N ASP A 401 -17.42 14.78 21.41
CA ASP A 401 -18.43 15.72 21.89
C ASP A 401 -19.66 15.00 22.50
N MET A 402 -20.60 15.78 22.98
CA MET A 402 -21.81 15.26 23.63
C MET A 402 -22.81 14.62 22.65
N GLU A 403 -22.63 14.83 21.35
CA GLU A 403 -23.41 14.22 20.28
C GLU A 403 -22.76 12.90 19.78
N GLY A 404 -21.59 12.53 20.32
CA GLY A 404 -20.87 11.31 19.96
C GLY A 404 -19.95 11.47 18.74
N ARG A 405 -19.71 12.70 18.26
CA ARG A 405 -18.78 12.93 17.15
C ARG A 405 -17.35 12.92 17.66
N VAL A 406 -16.47 12.22 16.96
CA VAL A 406 -15.04 12.20 17.27
C VAL A 406 -14.40 13.48 16.75
N LEU A 407 -13.93 14.33 17.65
CA LEU A 407 -13.28 15.60 17.33
C LEU A 407 -11.76 15.48 17.20
N ALA A 408 -11.15 14.56 17.95
CA ALA A 408 -9.74 14.19 17.82
C ALA A 408 -9.56 12.71 18.18
N LEU A 409 -8.65 12.04 17.47
CA LEU A 409 -8.27 10.66 17.72
C LEU A 409 -6.77 10.53 17.42
N ALA A 410 -5.97 10.67 18.47
CA ALA A 410 -4.52 10.59 18.42
C ALA A 410 -4.04 9.20 18.84
N SER A 411 -3.08 8.67 18.15
CA SER A 411 -2.37 7.43 18.45
C SER A 411 -0.86 7.66 18.30
N TYR A 412 -0.06 7.09 19.18
CA TYR A 412 1.40 7.23 19.18
C TYR A 412 2.07 5.85 19.18
N PRO A 413 3.15 5.65 18.41
CA PRO A 413 3.85 6.63 17.57
C PRO A 413 3.14 6.91 16.25
N PRO A 414 3.27 8.12 15.70
CA PRO A 414 2.71 8.48 14.39
C PRO A 414 3.61 7.98 13.25
N TYR A 415 3.09 8.02 12.03
CA TYR A 415 3.82 7.76 10.79
C TYR A 415 3.43 8.77 9.71
N ASP A 416 4.31 8.99 8.73
CA ASP A 416 3.96 9.82 7.56
C ASP A 416 3.39 8.93 6.44
N PRO A 417 2.10 9.09 6.07
CA PRO A 417 1.49 8.33 4.98
C PRO A 417 2.16 8.53 3.62
N ASN A 418 2.82 9.69 3.40
CA ASN A 418 3.56 9.94 2.16
C ASN A 418 4.71 8.94 1.95
N ALA A 419 5.23 8.33 3.01
CA ALA A 419 6.27 7.30 2.92
C ALA A 419 5.83 6.10 2.05
N PHE A 420 4.54 5.75 2.06
CA PHE A 420 4.00 4.66 1.23
C PHE A 420 3.82 5.07 -0.23
N ILE A 421 3.73 6.36 -0.52
CA ILE A 421 3.71 6.89 -1.89
C ILE A 421 5.13 6.88 -2.49
N VAL A 422 6.11 7.28 -1.69
CA VAL A 422 7.53 7.28 -2.08
C VAL A 422 8.07 5.84 -2.16
N GLY A 423 7.68 4.99 -1.19
CA GLY A 423 8.19 3.62 -1.08
C GLY A 423 9.63 3.54 -0.58
N GLY A 424 10.31 2.42 -0.88
CA GLY A 424 11.70 2.23 -0.51
C GLY A 424 11.95 2.21 1.00
N ASP A 425 13.08 2.80 1.44
CA ASP A 425 13.50 2.81 2.85
C ASP A 425 12.55 3.58 3.76
N ALA A 426 11.87 4.60 3.26
CA ALA A 426 10.92 5.37 4.04
C ALA A 426 9.74 4.50 4.54
N ALA A 427 9.14 3.71 3.66
CA ALA A 427 8.10 2.76 4.03
C ALA A 427 8.64 1.58 4.85
N ALA A 428 9.84 1.08 4.49
CA ALA A 428 10.47 -0.04 5.20
C ALA A 428 10.76 0.29 6.66
N ASN A 429 11.24 1.50 6.97
CA ASN A 429 11.50 1.94 8.34
C ASN A 429 10.23 1.95 9.20
N ILE A 430 9.08 2.37 8.64
CA ILE A 430 7.79 2.33 9.35
C ILE A 430 7.39 0.88 9.64
N LEU A 431 7.55 -0.02 8.67
CA LEU A 431 7.17 -1.43 8.80
C LEU A 431 8.08 -2.22 9.75
N LEU A 432 9.33 -1.78 9.94
CA LEU A 432 10.32 -2.43 10.81
C LEU A 432 10.37 -1.83 12.22
N ASP A 433 9.65 -0.75 12.49
CA ASP A 433 9.61 -0.13 13.81
C ASP A 433 8.87 -1.04 14.81
N SER A 434 9.57 -1.50 15.84
CA SER A 434 9.05 -2.40 16.87
C SER A 434 7.87 -1.81 17.66
N ARG A 435 7.73 -0.48 17.65
CA ARG A 435 6.61 0.22 18.29
C ARG A 435 5.31 0.11 17.51
N ASN A 436 5.33 -0.50 16.30
CA ASN A 436 4.17 -0.72 15.43
C ASN A 436 3.38 0.56 15.13
N PRO A 437 3.98 1.57 14.48
CA PRO A 437 3.34 2.86 14.25
C PRO A 437 2.08 2.80 13.38
N LEU A 438 1.84 1.71 12.65
CA LEU A 438 0.60 1.55 11.87
C LEU A 438 -0.61 1.16 12.73
N VAL A 439 -0.39 0.73 13.97
CA VAL A 439 -1.50 0.36 14.86
C VAL A 439 -2.18 1.61 15.38
N ASN A 440 -3.47 1.74 15.12
CA ASN A 440 -4.30 2.76 15.75
C ASN A 440 -4.65 2.32 17.18
N TYR A 441 -3.83 2.72 18.16
CA TYR A 441 -4.00 2.33 19.57
C TYR A 441 -5.30 2.84 20.19
N ALA A 442 -5.93 3.87 19.60
CA ALA A 442 -7.20 4.38 20.08
C ALA A 442 -8.38 3.40 19.88
N ILE A 443 -8.29 2.52 18.88
CA ILE A 443 -9.34 1.55 18.55
C ILE A 443 -8.84 0.11 18.51
N GLY A 444 -7.53 -0.12 18.37
CA GLY A 444 -6.91 -1.43 18.24
C GLY A 444 -6.34 -2.00 19.52
N SER A 445 -6.14 -1.19 20.56
CA SER A 445 -5.63 -1.67 21.84
C SER A 445 -6.74 -2.30 22.70
N ARG A 446 -6.36 -3.25 23.56
CA ARG A 446 -7.26 -3.93 24.50
C ARG A 446 -6.68 -3.84 25.88
N ASP A 447 -6.66 -2.64 26.44
CA ASP A 447 -6.15 -2.40 27.77
C ASP A 447 -7.22 -2.64 28.85
N THR A 448 -6.78 -3.03 30.04
CA THR A 448 -7.67 -3.15 31.20
C THR A 448 -8.20 -1.76 31.59
N PRO A 449 -9.53 -1.59 31.73
CA PRO A 449 -10.11 -0.28 32.01
C PRO A 449 -9.73 0.30 33.37
N GLY A 450 -9.19 -0.51 34.29
CA GLY A 450 -8.78 -0.07 35.61
C GLY A 450 -9.94 0.54 36.42
N SER A 451 -9.62 1.57 37.20
CA SER A 451 -10.58 2.18 38.16
C SER A 451 -11.76 2.90 37.51
N ILE A 452 -11.72 3.23 36.22
CA ILE A 452 -12.87 3.81 35.53
C ILE A 452 -14.04 2.82 35.44
N PHE A 453 -13.78 1.52 35.46
CA PHE A 453 -14.80 0.48 35.47
C PHE A 453 -15.59 0.41 36.80
N LYS A 454 -15.11 1.04 37.87
CA LYS A 454 -15.78 1.07 39.16
C LYS A 454 -17.16 1.73 39.10
N MET A 455 -17.37 2.66 38.18
CA MET A 455 -18.69 3.26 37.96
C MET A 455 -19.67 2.21 37.41
N VAL A 456 -19.25 1.35 36.52
CA VAL A 456 -20.08 0.24 36.01
C VAL A 456 -20.38 -0.76 37.12
N THR A 457 -19.39 -1.09 37.96
CA THR A 457 -19.57 -1.99 39.11
C THR A 457 -20.52 -1.41 40.16
N ALA A 458 -20.40 -0.10 40.44
CA ALA A 458 -21.32 0.61 41.37
C ALA A 458 -22.77 0.59 40.85
N THR A 459 -22.96 0.92 39.57
CA THR A 459 -24.26 0.90 38.91
C THR A 459 -24.86 -0.52 38.94
N ALA A 460 -24.06 -1.54 38.64
CA ALA A 460 -24.49 -2.95 38.72
C ALA A 460 -24.96 -3.31 40.15
N GLY A 461 -24.17 -2.92 41.14
CA GLY A 461 -24.51 -3.15 42.54
C GLY A 461 -25.82 -2.53 42.97
N LEU A 462 -26.02 -1.25 42.59
CA LEU A 462 -27.25 -0.49 42.91
C LEU A 462 -28.48 -1.04 42.16
N LEU A 463 -28.36 -1.33 40.85
CA LEU A 463 -29.47 -1.83 40.04
C LEU A 463 -29.94 -3.21 40.44
N ASN A 464 -29.05 -4.05 40.95
CA ASN A 464 -29.34 -5.42 41.32
C ASN A 464 -29.52 -5.62 42.82
N GLY A 465 -29.65 -4.55 43.61
CA GLY A 465 -29.89 -4.59 45.05
C GLY A 465 -28.76 -5.18 45.87
N GLN A 466 -27.54 -5.29 45.31
CA GLN A 466 -26.36 -5.81 46.02
C GLN A 466 -25.58 -4.72 46.74
N LEU A 467 -26.03 -3.46 46.59
CA LEU A 467 -25.49 -2.26 47.18
C LEU A 467 -26.62 -1.23 47.36
N THR A 468 -26.56 -0.44 48.42
CA THR A 468 -27.44 0.74 48.60
C THR A 468 -26.62 2.01 48.74
N LEU A 469 -27.22 3.19 48.47
CA LEU A 469 -26.54 4.47 48.57
C LEU A 469 -26.03 4.78 49.98
N ALA A 470 -26.73 4.30 51.01
CA ALA A 470 -26.42 4.57 52.42
C ALA A 470 -25.56 3.48 53.06
N GLU A 471 -25.36 2.37 52.38
CA GLU A 471 -24.55 1.26 52.91
C GLU A 471 -23.08 1.67 53.01
N GLN A 472 -22.46 1.30 54.13
CA GLN A 472 -21.03 1.54 54.35
C GLN A 472 -20.26 0.22 54.38
N ILE A 473 -19.17 0.16 53.61
CA ILE A 473 -18.22 -0.94 53.56
C ILE A 473 -16.88 -0.47 54.12
N SER A 474 -16.36 -1.20 55.09
CA SER A 474 -15.06 -0.92 55.71
C SER A 474 -13.94 -1.51 54.87
N ASP A 475 -12.89 -0.76 54.58
CA ASP A 475 -11.71 -1.24 53.84
C ASP A 475 -10.85 -2.17 54.74
N GLY A 476 -10.84 -3.44 54.42
CA GLY A 476 -9.99 -4.41 55.11
C GLY A 476 -8.55 -4.50 54.55
N GLY A 477 -8.23 -3.70 53.55
CA GLY A 477 -6.91 -3.67 52.92
C GLY A 477 -6.62 -4.84 51.97
N ARG A 478 -6.99 -6.05 52.37
CA ARG A 478 -6.79 -7.29 51.60
C ARG A 478 -8.12 -7.99 51.41
N PHE A 479 -8.47 -8.34 50.19
CA PHE A 479 -9.68 -9.06 49.88
C PHE A 479 -9.35 -10.53 49.66
N ASP A 480 -9.39 -11.34 50.74
CA ASP A 480 -8.93 -12.71 50.83
C ASP A 480 -10.02 -13.78 50.67
N LYS A 481 -11.23 -13.39 50.26
CA LYS A 481 -12.39 -14.24 50.14
C LYS A 481 -12.19 -15.44 49.21
N TYR A 482 -11.52 -15.23 48.08
CA TYR A 482 -11.30 -16.23 47.03
C TYR A 482 -9.86 -16.73 46.96
N ASP A 483 -8.88 -15.87 47.31
CA ASP A 483 -7.49 -16.24 47.37
C ASP A 483 -6.84 -15.72 48.65
N LYS A 484 -6.38 -16.63 49.46
CA LYS A 484 -5.68 -16.34 50.73
C LYS A 484 -4.18 -16.20 50.57
N THR A 485 -3.65 -16.68 49.47
CA THR A 485 -2.18 -16.70 49.22
C THR A 485 -1.72 -15.36 48.65
N THR A 486 -2.39 -14.93 47.61
CA THR A 486 -2.08 -13.68 46.88
C THR A 486 -3.35 -12.79 46.75
N PRO A 487 -3.99 -12.38 47.86
CA PRO A 487 -5.24 -11.66 47.81
C PRO A 487 -5.05 -10.29 47.17
N PRO A 488 -5.99 -9.85 46.31
CA PRO A 488 -5.98 -8.50 45.78
C PRO A 488 -6.09 -7.45 46.91
N ARG A 489 -5.41 -6.30 46.73
CA ARG A 489 -5.24 -5.31 47.78
C ARG A 489 -5.81 -3.95 47.38
N CYS A 490 -6.28 -3.21 48.38
CA CYS A 490 -6.51 -1.80 48.19
C CYS A 490 -5.18 -1.07 47.97
N TRP A 491 -5.18 -0.01 47.14
CA TRP A 491 -3.95 0.73 46.81
C TRP A 491 -3.31 1.38 48.05
N LEU A 492 -4.10 1.77 49.10
CA LEU A 492 -3.53 2.22 50.37
C LEU A 492 -2.77 1.13 51.09
N ASN A 493 -3.28 -0.10 51.07
CA ASN A 493 -2.56 -1.24 51.66
C ASN A 493 -1.28 -1.57 50.89
N GLN A 494 -1.29 -1.49 49.57
CA GLN A 494 -0.09 -1.66 48.73
C GLN A 494 0.98 -0.64 49.09
N ASN A 495 0.58 0.60 49.31
CA ASN A 495 1.51 1.70 49.65
C ASN A 495 1.80 1.82 51.15
N ARG A 496 1.34 0.88 51.98
CA ARG A 496 1.50 0.86 53.43
C ARG A 496 0.97 2.12 54.14
N LEU A 497 -0.10 2.69 53.58
CA LEU A 497 -0.80 3.81 54.12
C LEU A 497 -1.97 3.38 55.03
N SER A 498 -2.56 4.30 55.76
CA SER A 498 -3.78 4.03 56.56
C SER A 498 -4.92 3.67 55.64
N LEU A 499 -5.65 2.60 55.96
CA LEU A 499 -6.79 2.15 55.19
C LEU A 499 -7.94 3.14 55.19
N HIS A 500 -8.82 3.05 54.21
CA HIS A 500 -10.04 3.84 54.20
C HIS A 500 -10.94 3.42 55.36
N ALA A 501 -11.61 4.38 55.98
CA ALA A 501 -12.68 4.12 56.94
C ALA A 501 -13.90 3.48 56.27
N ASN A 502 -15.01 3.34 56.97
CA ASN A 502 -16.28 2.98 56.36
C ASN A 502 -16.65 3.93 55.24
N GLN A 503 -16.94 3.39 54.08
CA GLN A 503 -17.23 4.19 52.88
C GLN A 503 -18.57 3.83 52.29
N THR A 504 -19.32 4.85 51.93
CA THR A 504 -20.47 4.74 51.02
C THR A 504 -20.00 4.55 49.58
N VAL A 505 -20.90 4.26 48.66
CA VAL A 505 -20.55 4.12 47.23
C VAL A 505 -19.94 5.40 46.66
N VAL A 506 -20.41 6.56 47.08
CA VAL A 506 -19.88 7.88 46.67
C VAL A 506 -18.42 8.04 47.11
N GLU A 507 -18.16 7.76 48.40
CA GLU A 507 -16.79 7.80 48.94
C GLU A 507 -15.88 6.72 48.32
N GLY A 508 -16.41 5.54 48.09
CA GLY A 508 -15.70 4.46 47.40
C GLY A 508 -15.24 4.82 45.99
N ILE A 509 -16.06 5.55 45.22
CA ILE A 509 -15.70 6.11 43.92
C ILE A 509 -14.71 7.26 44.10
N THR A 510 -14.99 8.23 45.00
CA THR A 510 -14.15 9.41 45.24
C THR A 510 -12.71 9.03 45.61
N HIS A 511 -12.57 8.06 46.51
CA HIS A 511 -11.26 7.58 46.98
C HIS A 511 -10.71 6.43 46.17
N SER A 512 -11.42 6.00 45.13
CA SER A 512 -11.04 4.85 44.27
C SER A 512 -10.71 3.60 45.10
N CYS A 513 -11.49 3.28 46.12
CA CYS A 513 -11.23 2.16 47.02
C CYS A 513 -11.37 0.80 46.35
N ASN A 514 -10.27 0.08 46.16
CA ASN A 514 -10.30 -1.24 45.50
C ASN A 514 -11.09 -2.26 46.33
N TYR A 515 -10.88 -2.28 47.67
CA TYR A 515 -11.57 -3.22 48.57
C TYR A 515 -13.09 -3.09 48.49
N PHE A 516 -13.59 -1.86 48.46
CA PHE A 516 -15.01 -1.59 48.28
C PHE A 516 -15.55 -2.28 47.03
N PHE A 517 -14.87 -2.08 45.89
CA PHE A 517 -15.34 -2.61 44.64
C PHE A 517 -15.09 -4.11 44.46
N TYR A 518 -14.06 -4.70 45.09
CA TYR A 518 -13.94 -6.13 45.21
C TYR A 518 -15.12 -6.75 45.97
N THR A 519 -15.57 -6.10 47.05
CA THR A 519 -16.71 -6.55 47.83
C THR A 519 -18.01 -6.50 47.00
N VAL A 520 -18.28 -5.38 46.31
CA VAL A 520 -19.47 -5.23 45.46
C VAL A 520 -19.42 -6.24 44.29
N GLY A 521 -18.28 -6.35 43.61
CA GLY A 521 -18.10 -7.32 42.53
C GLY A 521 -18.28 -8.77 42.95
N SER A 522 -17.78 -9.15 44.15
CA SER A 522 -18.00 -10.44 44.77
C SER A 522 -19.48 -10.75 44.99
N ARG A 523 -20.24 -9.81 45.51
CA ARG A 523 -21.69 -9.98 45.75
C ARG A 523 -22.46 -10.15 44.44
N LEU A 524 -22.10 -9.39 43.41
CA LEU A 524 -22.68 -9.50 42.05
C LEU A 524 -22.40 -10.91 41.48
N TYR A 525 -21.17 -11.39 41.59
CA TYR A 525 -20.77 -12.73 41.14
C TYR A 525 -21.53 -13.85 41.84
N GLU A 526 -21.69 -13.72 43.15
CA GLU A 526 -22.42 -14.74 43.97
C GLU A 526 -23.93 -14.72 43.75
N HIS A 527 -24.47 -13.61 43.30
CA HIS A 527 -25.91 -13.48 43.04
C HIS A 527 -26.27 -14.04 41.65
N THR A 528 -25.64 -13.57 40.59
CA THR A 528 -25.71 -14.13 39.22
C THR A 528 -24.52 -13.69 38.40
N ASP A 529 -23.98 -14.60 37.59
CA ASP A 529 -22.71 -14.45 36.85
C ASP A 529 -22.71 -13.34 35.81
N ASP A 530 -23.89 -12.89 35.34
CA ASP A 530 -24.00 -12.01 34.17
C ASP A 530 -24.42 -10.56 34.47
N GLN A 531 -24.66 -10.22 35.73
CA GLN A 531 -25.15 -8.86 36.08
C GLN A 531 -24.18 -7.74 35.72
N LEU A 532 -22.90 -7.97 35.95
CA LEU A 532 -21.86 -7.01 35.58
C LEU A 532 -21.78 -6.82 34.08
N TYR A 533 -21.85 -7.92 33.32
CA TYR A 533 -21.86 -7.89 31.85
C TYR A 533 -23.10 -7.16 31.31
N LYS A 534 -24.29 -7.47 31.83
CA LYS A 534 -25.54 -6.80 31.43
C LYS A 534 -25.49 -5.29 31.70
N THR A 535 -24.92 -4.89 32.84
CA THR A 535 -24.76 -3.47 33.17
C THR A 535 -23.72 -2.82 32.24
N ALA A 536 -22.61 -3.48 31.94
CA ALA A 536 -21.64 -2.99 30.97
C ALA A 536 -22.26 -2.82 29.57
N ALA A 537 -23.19 -3.71 29.19
CA ALA A 537 -23.95 -3.57 27.95
C ALA A 537 -24.82 -2.32 27.89
N LEU A 538 -25.42 -1.92 29.03
CA LEU A 538 -26.17 -0.66 29.11
C LEU A 538 -25.30 0.59 28.89
N TYR A 539 -24.01 0.50 29.19
CA TYR A 539 -23.02 1.54 28.88
C TYR A 539 -22.46 1.42 27.45
N GLY A 540 -22.93 0.48 26.63
CA GLY A 540 -22.43 0.25 25.26
C GLY A 540 -21.08 -0.45 25.19
N LEU A 541 -20.52 -0.95 26.31
CA LEU A 541 -19.17 -1.50 26.36
C LEU A 541 -19.01 -2.91 25.75
N THR A 542 -20.12 -3.53 25.35
CA THR A 542 -20.13 -4.90 24.78
C THR A 542 -20.41 -4.95 23.29
N THR A 543 -20.59 -3.80 22.66
CA THR A 543 -20.89 -3.65 21.24
C THR A 543 -19.87 -2.75 20.56
N LYS A 544 -19.74 -2.89 19.23
CA LYS A 544 -18.91 -1.96 18.44
C LYS A 544 -19.52 -0.56 18.50
N THR A 545 -18.68 0.45 18.56
CA THR A 545 -19.08 1.86 18.64
C THR A 545 -19.71 2.40 17.36
N GLY A 546 -19.47 1.76 16.21
CA GLY A 546 -19.91 2.22 14.90
C GLY A 546 -19.03 3.33 14.32
N ILE A 547 -17.82 3.52 14.84
CA ILE A 547 -16.85 4.46 14.25
C ILE A 547 -16.50 4.03 12.82
N ASP A 548 -16.38 4.98 11.91
CA ASP A 548 -16.09 4.76 10.48
C ASP A 548 -14.60 4.47 10.21
N LEU A 549 -13.96 3.67 11.06
CA LEU A 549 -12.58 3.22 10.93
C LEU A 549 -12.51 1.69 10.92
N PRO A 550 -11.47 1.07 10.29
CA PRO A 550 -11.37 -0.38 10.09
C PRO A 550 -11.14 -1.17 11.38
#